data_aac251f68af597cd7cdbfd8d27c919a9
#
_entry.id   aac251f68af597cd7cdbfd8d27c919a9
#
_cell.length_a   1.000
_cell.length_b   1.000
_cell.length_c   1.000
_cell.angle_alpha   90.00
_cell.angle_beta   90.00
_cell.angle_gamma   90.00
#
_symmetry.space_group_name_H-M   'P 1'
#
loop_
_entity.id
_entity.type
_entity.pdbx_description
1 polymer ?
#
loop_
_entity_poly.entity_id
_entity_poly.type
_entity_poly.pdbx_seq_one_letter_code
_entity_poly.pdbx_strand_id
1 'polypeptide(L)'
;MLFRSRPLGARRKLVGQLATACLVFALGLHIEKFSWPGAAGSIDLGAWSLPVTVLWLIAVPNIVNLIDGFDGLAGGLGLCMSATLGVVALHNEQGGVACYAFTMTGALLGFLVFNFPPAKIYLGDGGAYLIGFTIAALSLTSANKGSVAKVLFVTFIALGVPILDTTFAIVRRGLRGYPLFHADDEHFHHRLEKLGFSKTRILLGIYGVCLVLSLAGLSIIWSSGNTLPVGIGVLFLLALVVLRYFHLLKSWADVRRKMDRLLGRRRVVAYALAQAQVLELEVERCVSAQEFWAIFEHTIRRVGFVEKGEVENEVTLEVRYNGSTPWRLHAPRAKGTTVEWQRIAECFRPVFAKAKTRWPE
;
A
#
# COMPACT_ATOMS: atom_id res chain seq x y z
N MET A 1 0.58 -2.12 28.14
CA MET A 1 1.04 -1.35 26.97
C MET A 1 2.55 -1.11 27.05
N LEU A 2 3.31 -2.20 27.12
CA LEU A 2 4.74 -2.21 27.48
C LEU A 2 5.53 -2.83 26.34
N PHE A 3 5.92 -2.24 25.33
CA PHE A 3 6.84 -2.50 24.23
C PHE A 3 6.35 -1.83 22.93
N ARG A 4 6.23 -0.50 22.97
CA ARG A 4 6.29 0.25 21.72
C ARG A 4 7.78 0.36 21.34
N SER A 5 8.30 -0.65 20.66
CA SER A 5 9.60 -0.54 20.01
C SER A 5 9.58 0.71 19.11
N ARG A 6 10.65 1.51 19.15
CA ARG A 6 10.77 2.69 18.28
C ARG A 6 10.54 2.24 16.83
N PRO A 7 9.59 2.82 16.10
CA PRO A 7 9.30 2.36 14.74
C PRO A 7 10.53 2.56 13.86
N LEU A 8 10.98 1.47 13.23
CA LEU A 8 12.06 1.56 12.24
C LEU A 8 11.57 2.41 11.06
N GLY A 9 12.37 3.39 10.65
CA GLY A 9 12.06 4.19 9.46
C GLY A 9 11.99 3.32 8.19
N ALA A 10 11.19 3.75 7.20
CA ALA A 10 10.95 3.00 5.96
C ALA A 10 12.24 2.59 5.23
N ARG A 11 13.26 3.44 5.21
CA ARG A 11 14.57 3.14 4.59
C ARG A 11 15.28 1.96 5.26
N ARG A 12 15.27 1.89 6.61
CA ARG A 12 15.92 0.80 7.36
C ARG A 12 15.16 -0.52 7.15
N LYS A 13 13.83 -0.49 7.08
CA LYS A 13 13.01 -1.66 6.75
C LYS A 13 13.35 -2.18 5.35
N LEU A 14 13.43 -1.30 4.35
CA LEU A 14 13.77 -1.67 2.97
C LEU A 14 15.17 -2.27 2.85
N VAL A 15 16.17 -1.71 3.54
CA VAL A 15 17.54 -2.26 3.56
C VAL A 15 17.55 -3.66 4.15
N GLY A 16 16.83 -3.90 5.26
CA GLY A 16 16.71 -5.23 5.86
C GLY A 16 16.04 -6.23 4.92
N GLN A 17 14.95 -5.84 4.25
CA GLN A 17 14.27 -6.67 3.26
C GLN A 17 15.17 -7.00 2.08
N LEU A 18 15.93 -6.03 1.56
CA LEU A 18 16.87 -6.23 0.46
C LEU A 18 17.97 -7.21 0.86
N ALA A 19 18.56 -7.03 2.04
CA ALA A 19 19.59 -7.94 2.54
C ALA A 19 19.06 -9.37 2.70
N THR A 20 17.88 -9.55 3.28
CA THR A 20 17.23 -10.84 3.42
C THR A 20 16.92 -11.48 2.06
N ALA A 21 16.39 -10.72 1.10
CA ALA A 21 16.08 -11.21 -0.23
C ALA A 21 17.35 -11.65 -0.99
N CYS A 22 18.43 -10.86 -0.92
CA CYS A 22 19.71 -11.23 -1.52
C CYS A 22 20.35 -12.47 -0.85
N LEU A 23 20.25 -12.60 0.48
CA LEU A 23 20.71 -13.77 1.19
C LEU A 23 19.96 -15.03 0.74
N VAL A 24 18.64 -14.96 0.69
CA VAL A 24 17.79 -16.09 0.27
C VAL A 24 18.05 -16.45 -1.19
N PHE A 25 18.27 -15.46 -2.06
CA PHE A 25 18.72 -15.69 -3.43
C PHE A 25 20.05 -16.47 -3.47
N ALA A 26 21.02 -16.05 -2.68
CA ALA A 26 22.34 -16.71 -2.61
C ALA A 26 22.26 -18.13 -2.03
N LEU A 27 21.24 -18.41 -1.18
CA LEU A 27 20.95 -19.76 -0.68
C LEU A 27 20.23 -20.68 -1.70
N GLY A 28 20.00 -20.19 -2.93
CA GLY A 28 19.47 -20.98 -4.03
C GLY A 28 17.96 -20.86 -4.25
N LEU A 29 17.26 -19.98 -3.51
CA LEU A 29 15.86 -19.71 -3.77
C LEU A 29 15.73 -18.59 -4.79
N HIS A 30 15.63 -18.92 -6.07
CA HIS A 30 15.58 -17.94 -7.15
C HIS A 30 14.75 -18.42 -8.35
N ILE A 31 14.32 -17.46 -9.17
CA ILE A 31 13.58 -17.68 -10.40
C ILE A 31 14.60 -17.76 -11.54
N GLU A 32 14.93 -18.97 -12.01
CA GLU A 32 15.85 -19.16 -13.14
C GLU A 32 15.14 -19.03 -14.47
N LYS A 33 13.96 -19.65 -14.58
CA LYS A 33 13.21 -19.76 -15.84
C LYS A 33 11.79 -19.27 -15.67
N PHE A 34 11.34 -18.56 -16.65
CA PHE A 34 9.96 -18.11 -16.74
C PHE A 34 9.29 -18.78 -17.94
N SER A 35 8.25 -19.58 -17.69
CA SER A 35 7.41 -20.16 -18.75
C SER A 35 6.00 -19.61 -18.66
N TRP A 36 5.51 -19.02 -19.75
CA TRP A 36 4.14 -18.52 -19.79
C TRP A 36 3.17 -19.70 -19.67
N PRO A 37 2.10 -19.61 -18.82
CA PRO A 37 1.09 -20.66 -18.74
C PRO A 37 0.47 -20.94 -20.11
N GLY A 38 0.52 -22.22 -20.56
CA GLY A 38 0.05 -22.61 -21.90
C GLY A 38 1.08 -22.51 -23.03
N ALA A 39 2.25 -21.93 -22.82
CA ALA A 39 3.31 -21.92 -23.81
C ALA A 39 4.20 -23.19 -23.74
N ALA A 40 4.69 -23.64 -24.90
CA ALA A 40 5.55 -24.81 -25.01
C ALA A 40 7.03 -24.56 -24.62
N GLY A 41 7.42 -23.31 -24.32
CA GLY A 41 8.80 -22.93 -24.04
C GLY A 41 8.99 -22.20 -22.72
N SER A 42 10.23 -22.16 -22.23
CA SER A 42 10.65 -21.34 -21.10
C SER A 42 11.71 -20.34 -21.52
N ILE A 43 11.64 -19.14 -20.97
CA ILE A 43 12.64 -18.08 -21.13
C ILE A 43 13.59 -18.19 -19.94
N ASP A 44 14.89 -18.33 -20.20
CA ASP A 44 15.92 -18.27 -19.18
C ASP A 44 16.14 -16.79 -18.80
N LEU A 45 16.02 -16.47 -17.52
CA LEU A 45 16.17 -15.09 -17.05
C LEU A 45 17.64 -14.66 -16.94
N GLY A 46 18.59 -15.61 -16.88
CA GLY A 46 20.00 -15.28 -16.74
C GLY A 46 20.26 -14.22 -15.67
N ALA A 47 20.89 -13.11 -16.05
CA ALA A 47 21.17 -11.99 -15.12
C ALA A 47 19.91 -11.32 -14.51
N TRP A 48 18.75 -11.45 -15.16
CA TRP A 48 17.47 -10.93 -14.64
C TRP A 48 16.89 -11.75 -13.50
N SER A 49 17.40 -12.95 -13.26
CA SER A 49 16.96 -13.80 -12.15
C SER A 49 17.07 -13.09 -10.80
N LEU A 50 18.19 -12.42 -10.52
CA LEU A 50 18.40 -11.68 -9.26
C LEU A 50 17.40 -10.54 -9.08
N PRO A 51 17.28 -9.54 -9.99
CA PRO A 51 16.36 -8.43 -9.78
C PRO A 51 14.90 -8.87 -9.72
N VAL A 52 14.47 -9.86 -10.50
CA VAL A 52 13.08 -10.36 -10.49
C VAL A 52 12.77 -11.08 -9.17
N THR A 53 13.67 -11.95 -8.71
CA THR A 53 13.50 -12.68 -7.44
C THR A 53 13.48 -11.71 -6.24
N VAL A 54 14.43 -10.78 -6.19
CA VAL A 54 14.51 -9.78 -5.11
C VAL A 54 13.27 -8.91 -5.11
N LEU A 55 12.82 -8.45 -6.28
CA LEU A 55 11.59 -7.67 -6.39
C LEU A 55 10.38 -8.44 -5.84
N TRP A 56 10.24 -9.72 -6.16
CA TRP A 56 9.16 -10.58 -5.66
C TRP A 56 9.22 -10.72 -4.14
N LEU A 57 10.39 -11.06 -3.59
CA LEU A 57 10.62 -11.25 -2.15
C LEU A 57 10.46 -9.96 -1.33
N ILE A 58 10.49 -8.79 -1.97
CA ILE A 58 10.22 -7.49 -1.34
C ILE A 58 8.76 -7.06 -1.56
N ALA A 59 8.23 -7.23 -2.77
CA ALA A 59 6.89 -6.72 -3.11
C ALA A 59 5.79 -7.41 -2.29
N VAL A 60 5.79 -8.75 -2.21
CA VAL A 60 4.73 -9.51 -1.53
C VAL A 60 4.67 -9.17 -0.02
N PRO A 61 5.77 -9.16 0.75
CA PRO A 61 5.72 -8.73 2.15
C PRO A 61 5.22 -7.30 2.35
N ASN A 62 5.60 -6.38 1.46
CA ASN A 62 5.11 -5.00 1.55
C ASN A 62 3.62 -4.89 1.19
N ILE A 63 3.12 -5.67 0.23
CA ILE A 63 1.69 -5.74 -0.08
C ILE A 63 0.92 -6.25 1.14
N VAL A 64 1.36 -7.33 1.78
CA VAL A 64 0.71 -7.88 2.99
C VAL A 64 0.77 -6.89 4.15
N ASN A 65 1.90 -6.20 4.35
CA ASN A 65 2.03 -5.18 5.40
C ASN A 65 1.13 -3.96 5.17
N LEU A 66 0.94 -3.53 3.91
CA LEU A 66 0.04 -2.42 3.59
C LEU A 66 -1.44 -2.72 3.88
N ILE A 67 -1.82 -3.99 3.90
CA ILE A 67 -3.21 -4.43 4.16
C ILE A 67 -3.45 -4.66 5.64
N ASP A 68 -2.40 -4.82 6.46
CA ASP A 68 -2.50 -5.05 7.92
C ASP A 68 -3.01 -3.83 8.69
N GLY A 69 -3.89 -3.06 8.10
CA GLY A 69 -4.59 -1.94 8.75
C GLY A 69 -5.96 -2.29 9.31
N PHE A 70 -6.41 -3.55 9.21
CA PHE A 70 -7.74 -3.99 9.58
C PHE A 70 -7.70 -5.35 10.28
N ASP A 71 -8.42 -5.45 11.44
CA ASP A 71 -8.48 -6.68 12.23
C ASP A 71 -8.87 -7.89 11.38
N GLY A 72 -8.07 -8.96 11.45
CA GLY A 72 -8.29 -10.21 10.73
C GLY A 72 -7.87 -10.21 9.25
N LEU A 73 -7.66 -9.06 8.61
CA LEU A 73 -7.50 -9.01 7.16
C LEU A 73 -6.21 -9.67 6.68
N ALA A 74 -5.07 -9.27 7.20
CA ALA A 74 -3.77 -9.84 6.80
C ALA A 74 -3.65 -11.32 7.22
N GLY A 75 -4.14 -11.67 8.43
CA GLY A 75 -4.17 -13.05 8.90
C GLY A 75 -5.01 -13.98 8.04
N GLY A 76 -6.23 -13.56 7.68
CA GLY A 76 -7.11 -14.37 6.84
C GLY A 76 -6.66 -14.46 5.39
N LEU A 77 -6.08 -13.39 4.85
CA LEU A 77 -5.46 -13.43 3.54
C LEU A 77 -4.27 -14.42 3.54
N GLY A 78 -3.40 -14.30 4.55
CA GLY A 78 -2.27 -15.23 4.73
C GLY A 78 -2.73 -16.67 4.81
N LEU A 79 -3.84 -16.94 5.52
CA LEU A 79 -4.47 -18.25 5.62
C LEU A 79 -4.92 -18.77 4.24
N CYS A 80 -5.68 -17.99 3.49
CA CYS A 80 -6.14 -18.38 2.15
C CYS A 80 -4.95 -18.66 1.22
N MET A 81 -3.91 -17.81 1.29
CA MET A 81 -2.72 -17.94 0.45
C MET A 81 -1.88 -19.16 0.81
N SER A 82 -1.61 -19.38 2.11
CA SER A 82 -0.83 -20.55 2.53
C SER A 82 -1.56 -21.85 2.24
N ALA A 83 -2.89 -21.91 2.43
CA ALA A 83 -3.69 -23.06 2.03
C ALA A 83 -3.62 -23.31 0.52
N THR A 84 -3.77 -22.27 -0.30
CA THR A 84 -3.67 -22.36 -1.76
C THR A 84 -2.30 -22.89 -2.19
N LEU A 85 -1.21 -22.35 -1.64
CA LEU A 85 0.14 -22.81 -1.94
C LEU A 85 0.41 -24.23 -1.44
N GLY A 86 -0.20 -24.63 -0.30
CA GLY A 86 -0.16 -26.02 0.17
C GLY A 86 -0.79 -27.00 -0.81
N VAL A 87 -1.94 -26.65 -1.39
CA VAL A 87 -2.60 -27.44 -2.43
C VAL A 87 -1.76 -27.49 -3.72
N VAL A 88 -1.16 -26.36 -4.12
CA VAL A 88 -0.23 -26.31 -5.26
C VAL A 88 0.98 -27.21 -5.03
N ALA A 89 1.58 -27.18 -3.84
CA ALA A 89 2.73 -28.00 -3.48
C ALA A 89 2.40 -29.49 -3.48
N LEU A 90 1.20 -29.89 -3.00
CA LEU A 90 0.72 -31.30 -3.10
C LEU A 90 0.56 -31.71 -4.56
N HIS A 91 -0.04 -30.88 -5.40
CA HIS A 91 -0.20 -31.17 -6.83
C HIS A 91 1.16 -31.33 -7.54
N ASN A 92 2.17 -30.59 -7.10
CA ASN A 92 3.54 -30.70 -7.61
C ASN A 92 4.40 -31.74 -6.91
N GLU A 93 3.80 -32.66 -6.13
CA GLU A 93 4.45 -33.74 -5.38
C GLU A 93 5.53 -33.28 -4.38
N GLN A 94 5.37 -32.05 -3.87
CA GLN A 94 6.31 -31.42 -2.93
C GLN A 94 5.79 -31.53 -1.48
N GLY A 95 5.71 -32.72 -0.92
CA GLY A 95 5.12 -32.96 0.40
C GLY A 95 5.73 -32.13 1.54
N GLY A 96 7.06 -31.92 1.53
CA GLY A 96 7.72 -31.04 2.52
C GLY A 96 7.25 -29.60 2.47
N VAL A 97 7.15 -29.02 1.26
CA VAL A 97 6.65 -27.65 1.05
C VAL A 97 5.18 -27.53 1.44
N ALA A 98 4.36 -28.56 1.10
CA ALA A 98 2.96 -28.63 1.48
C ALA A 98 2.81 -28.67 3.01
N CYS A 99 3.65 -29.42 3.72
CA CYS A 99 3.66 -29.47 5.17
C CYS A 99 3.91 -28.07 5.78
N TYR A 100 4.91 -27.33 5.30
CA TYR A 100 5.17 -25.96 5.74
C TYR A 100 3.99 -25.01 5.47
N ALA A 101 3.40 -25.10 4.28
CA ALA A 101 2.28 -24.27 3.90
C ALA A 101 1.04 -24.55 4.79
N PHE A 102 0.71 -25.81 5.05
CA PHE A 102 -0.41 -26.16 5.94
C PHE A 102 -0.12 -25.89 7.42
N THR A 103 1.14 -25.99 7.87
CA THR A 103 1.54 -25.56 9.21
C THR A 103 1.28 -24.05 9.39
N MET A 104 1.66 -23.25 8.40
CA MET A 104 1.37 -21.82 8.39
C MET A 104 -0.15 -21.56 8.39
N THR A 105 -0.92 -22.32 7.59
CA THR A 105 -2.39 -22.24 7.56
C THR A 105 -2.98 -22.51 8.95
N GLY A 106 -2.52 -23.57 9.62
CA GLY A 106 -2.97 -23.91 10.99
C GLY A 106 -2.61 -22.85 12.01
N ALA A 107 -1.39 -22.31 11.96
CA ALA A 107 -0.97 -21.22 12.84
C ALA A 107 -1.81 -19.96 12.65
N LEU A 108 -2.14 -19.60 11.40
CA LEU A 108 -2.99 -18.46 11.09
C LEU A 108 -4.46 -18.67 11.46
N LEU A 109 -4.98 -19.90 11.37
CA LEU A 109 -6.28 -20.27 11.90
C LEU A 109 -6.34 -20.00 13.42
N GLY A 110 -5.36 -20.49 14.17
CA GLY A 110 -5.26 -20.24 15.60
C GLY A 110 -5.13 -18.75 15.94
N PHE A 111 -4.31 -18.00 15.18
CA PHE A 111 -4.17 -16.56 15.34
C PHE A 111 -5.49 -15.82 15.10
N LEU A 112 -6.24 -16.17 14.05
CA LEU A 112 -7.49 -15.53 13.68
C LEU A 112 -8.57 -15.66 14.74
N VAL A 113 -8.58 -16.70 15.57
CA VAL A 113 -9.51 -16.82 16.72
C VAL A 113 -9.42 -15.59 17.64
N PHE A 114 -8.23 -14.99 17.76
CA PHE A 114 -7.97 -13.83 18.61
C PHE A 114 -7.87 -12.51 17.84
N ASN A 115 -7.58 -12.57 16.55
CA ASN A 115 -7.42 -11.39 15.69
C ASN A 115 -8.68 -11.04 14.89
N PHE A 116 -9.72 -11.91 14.90
CA PHE A 116 -11.01 -11.60 14.27
C PHE A 116 -11.69 -10.42 14.96
N PRO A 117 -12.36 -9.51 14.22
CA PRO A 117 -12.96 -8.30 14.80
C PRO A 117 -14.02 -8.60 15.88
N PRO A 118 -13.95 -7.97 17.07
CA PRO A 118 -12.92 -7.05 17.55
C PRO A 118 -11.65 -7.78 18.01
N ALA A 119 -10.50 -7.39 17.47
CA ALA A 119 -9.25 -8.08 17.73
C ALA A 119 -8.79 -7.96 19.18
N LYS A 120 -8.37 -9.09 19.77
CA LYS A 120 -7.74 -9.17 21.10
C LYS A 120 -6.21 -9.12 21.01
N ILE A 121 -5.64 -9.59 19.90
CA ILE A 121 -4.21 -9.55 19.60
C ILE A 121 -3.99 -8.95 18.22
N TYR A 122 -2.85 -8.31 18.01
CA TYR A 122 -2.51 -7.65 16.77
C TYR A 122 -1.28 -8.28 16.15
N LEU A 123 -1.26 -8.38 14.81
CA LEU A 123 -0.17 -8.95 14.04
C LEU A 123 1.08 -8.06 14.07
N GLY A 124 0.89 -6.76 13.83
CA GLY A 124 1.95 -5.77 13.71
C GLY A 124 2.84 -5.96 12.48
N ASP A 125 3.69 -4.98 12.20
CA ASP A 125 4.58 -4.98 11.02
C ASP A 125 5.41 -6.26 10.89
N GLY A 126 5.98 -6.76 12.00
CA GLY A 126 6.81 -7.96 12.01
C GLY A 126 6.06 -9.21 11.56
N GLY A 127 4.84 -9.40 12.06
CA GLY A 127 3.98 -10.52 11.66
C GLY A 127 3.51 -10.40 10.21
N ALA A 128 3.12 -9.21 9.76
CA ALA A 128 2.71 -8.97 8.38
C ALA A 128 3.86 -9.24 7.39
N TYR A 129 5.08 -8.78 7.69
CA TYR A 129 6.26 -9.10 6.88
C TYR A 129 6.60 -10.59 6.90
N LEU A 130 6.46 -11.26 8.05
CA LEU A 130 6.70 -12.72 8.15
C LEU A 130 5.72 -13.49 7.27
N ILE A 131 4.41 -13.20 7.35
CA ILE A 131 3.39 -13.82 6.51
C ILE A 131 3.70 -13.59 5.04
N GLY A 132 3.93 -12.33 4.65
CA GLY A 132 4.20 -11.98 3.26
C GLY A 132 5.47 -12.63 2.71
N PHE A 133 6.55 -12.65 3.50
CA PHE A 133 7.80 -13.30 3.10
C PHE A 133 7.65 -14.81 2.97
N THR A 134 6.93 -15.46 3.89
CA THR A 134 6.65 -16.89 3.83
C THR A 134 5.82 -17.23 2.59
N ILE A 135 4.79 -16.44 2.25
CA ILE A 135 4.01 -16.61 1.02
C ILE A 135 4.91 -16.48 -0.22
N ALA A 136 5.75 -15.43 -0.26
CA ALA A 136 6.68 -15.23 -1.36
C ALA A 136 7.66 -16.40 -1.53
N ALA A 137 8.26 -16.86 -0.44
CA ALA A 137 9.20 -17.99 -0.45
C ALA A 137 8.50 -19.29 -0.84
N LEU A 138 7.33 -19.62 -0.25
CA LEU A 138 6.55 -20.79 -0.59
C LEU A 138 6.13 -20.79 -2.05
N SER A 139 5.76 -19.65 -2.62
CA SER A 139 5.41 -19.56 -4.04
C SER A 139 6.59 -19.91 -4.97
N LEU A 140 7.81 -19.56 -4.57
CA LEU A 140 9.02 -19.93 -5.32
C LEU A 140 9.39 -21.39 -5.13
N THR A 141 9.31 -21.91 -3.89
CA THR A 141 9.63 -23.31 -3.59
C THR A 141 8.58 -24.29 -4.12
N SER A 142 7.29 -23.90 -4.14
CA SER A 142 6.20 -24.74 -4.68
C SER A 142 6.26 -24.91 -6.20
N ALA A 143 7.11 -24.16 -6.87
CA ALA A 143 7.27 -24.22 -8.31
C ALA A 143 8.27 -25.31 -8.70
N ASN A 144 7.83 -26.32 -9.45
CA ASN A 144 8.75 -27.24 -10.15
C ASN A 144 9.49 -26.49 -11.27
N LYS A 145 10.66 -26.99 -11.67
CA LYS A 145 11.59 -26.38 -12.65
C LYS A 145 10.99 -25.91 -14.00
N GLY A 146 9.70 -26.09 -14.24
CA GLY A 146 9.00 -25.60 -15.45
C GLY A 146 7.71 -24.83 -15.18
N SER A 147 7.28 -24.69 -13.92
CA SER A 147 5.97 -24.11 -13.57
C SER A 147 6.03 -22.89 -12.67
N VAL A 148 7.21 -22.26 -12.49
CA VAL A 148 7.38 -21.08 -11.63
C VAL A 148 6.37 -19.99 -12.00
N ALA A 149 6.23 -19.69 -13.29
CA ALA A 149 5.27 -18.69 -13.73
C ALA A 149 3.82 -19.05 -13.36
N LYS A 150 3.41 -20.30 -13.48
CA LYS A 150 2.05 -20.72 -13.11
C LYS A 150 1.79 -20.45 -11.63
N VAL A 151 2.72 -20.83 -10.75
CA VAL A 151 2.59 -20.60 -9.31
C VAL A 151 2.61 -19.12 -8.97
N LEU A 152 3.48 -18.31 -9.61
CA LEU A 152 3.49 -16.88 -9.46
C LEU A 152 2.17 -16.23 -9.93
N PHE A 153 1.60 -16.70 -11.05
CA PHE A 153 0.29 -16.25 -11.52
C PHE A 153 -0.83 -16.62 -10.54
N VAL A 154 -0.82 -17.85 -10.01
CA VAL A 154 -1.78 -18.26 -8.96
C VAL A 154 -1.67 -17.34 -7.75
N THR A 155 -0.45 -17.11 -7.28
CA THR A 155 -0.18 -16.20 -6.14
C THR A 155 -0.64 -14.78 -6.46
N PHE A 156 -0.34 -14.27 -7.65
CA PHE A 156 -0.74 -12.94 -8.09
C PHE A 156 -2.28 -12.80 -8.18
N ILE A 157 -2.97 -13.80 -8.75
CA ILE A 157 -4.43 -13.80 -8.86
C ILE A 157 -5.06 -13.89 -7.47
N ALA A 158 -4.59 -14.78 -6.61
CA ALA A 158 -5.11 -14.95 -5.25
C ALA A 158 -4.86 -13.70 -4.37
N LEU A 159 -3.75 -12.98 -4.59
CA LEU A 159 -3.47 -11.66 -4.02
C LEU A 159 -4.20 -10.51 -4.75
N GLY A 160 -5.14 -10.79 -5.64
CA GLY A 160 -5.77 -9.79 -6.51
C GLY A 160 -6.40 -8.62 -5.75
N VAL A 161 -7.15 -8.89 -4.66
CA VAL A 161 -7.76 -7.81 -3.83
C VAL A 161 -6.69 -6.91 -3.23
N PRO A 162 -5.67 -7.45 -2.51
CA PRO A 162 -4.53 -6.68 -2.02
C PRO A 162 -3.81 -5.86 -3.07
N ILE A 163 -3.49 -6.49 -4.19
CA ILE A 163 -2.76 -5.85 -5.28
C ILE A 163 -3.56 -4.68 -5.85
N LEU A 164 -4.86 -4.87 -6.08
CA LEU A 164 -5.74 -3.81 -6.57
C LEU A 164 -5.84 -2.66 -5.57
N ASP A 165 -6.07 -2.92 -4.28
CA ASP A 165 -6.16 -1.88 -3.26
C ASP A 165 -4.87 -1.08 -3.15
N THR A 166 -3.73 -1.76 -3.09
CA THR A 166 -2.39 -1.14 -3.06
C THR A 166 -2.12 -0.34 -4.33
N THR A 167 -2.43 -0.89 -5.51
CA THR A 167 -2.23 -0.20 -6.79
C THR A 167 -3.08 1.06 -6.87
N PHE A 168 -4.36 0.98 -6.49
CA PHE A 168 -5.23 2.16 -6.45
C PHE A 168 -4.75 3.20 -5.43
N ALA A 169 -4.23 2.78 -4.28
CA ALA A 169 -3.65 3.69 -3.30
C ALA A 169 -2.40 4.41 -3.87
N ILE A 170 -1.50 3.68 -4.51
CA ILE A 170 -0.28 4.23 -5.15
C ILE A 170 -0.65 5.21 -6.27
N VAL A 171 -1.54 4.80 -7.19
CA VAL A 171 -2.00 5.64 -8.30
C VAL A 171 -2.66 6.91 -7.78
N ARG A 172 -3.54 6.79 -6.77
CA ARG A 172 -4.22 7.94 -6.16
C ARG A 172 -3.23 8.90 -5.51
N ARG A 173 -2.24 8.40 -4.74
CA ARG A 173 -1.18 9.22 -4.13
C ARG A 173 -0.36 9.91 -5.21
N GLY A 174 0.08 9.17 -6.23
CA GLY A 174 0.82 9.72 -7.35
C GLY A 174 0.07 10.83 -8.10
N LEU A 175 -1.22 10.63 -8.37
CA LEU A 175 -2.07 11.63 -9.02
C LEU A 175 -2.31 12.88 -8.13
N ARG A 176 -2.28 12.71 -6.80
CA ARG A 176 -2.45 13.81 -5.84
C ARG A 176 -1.14 14.51 -5.47
N GLY A 177 0.00 14.05 -5.96
CA GLY A 177 1.33 14.60 -5.67
C GLY A 177 1.90 14.25 -4.29
N TYR A 178 1.30 13.28 -3.57
CA TYR A 178 1.82 12.83 -2.29
C TYR A 178 3.01 11.87 -2.44
N PRO A 179 3.95 11.87 -1.49
CA PRO A 179 4.98 10.84 -1.41
C PRO A 179 4.35 9.45 -1.30
N LEU A 180 4.97 8.44 -1.93
CA LEU A 180 4.46 7.06 -1.94
C LEU A 180 4.29 6.45 -0.53
N PHE A 181 5.09 6.90 0.43
CA PHE A 181 5.09 6.44 1.83
C PHE A 181 4.23 7.29 2.78
N HIS A 182 3.39 8.19 2.24
CA HIS A 182 2.45 8.94 3.08
C HIS A 182 1.28 8.04 3.52
N ALA A 183 0.86 8.14 4.79
CA ALA A 183 -0.30 7.42 5.29
C ALA A 183 -1.56 7.81 4.49
N ASP A 184 -2.39 6.83 4.13
CA ASP A 184 -3.60 7.04 3.35
C ASP A 184 -4.77 6.30 4.03
N ASP A 185 -5.76 7.07 4.46
CA ASP A 185 -6.97 6.57 5.13
C ASP A 185 -8.09 6.19 4.14
N GLU A 186 -7.78 6.11 2.84
CA GLU A 186 -8.76 5.83 1.78
C GLU A 186 -8.64 4.40 1.21
N HIS A 187 -8.16 3.43 2.01
CA HIS A 187 -8.18 2.03 1.62
C HIS A 187 -9.61 1.50 1.43
N PHE A 188 -9.75 0.42 0.64
CA PHE A 188 -11.04 -0.17 0.26
C PHE A 188 -11.95 -0.43 1.47
N HIS A 189 -11.42 -1.03 2.52
CA HIS A 189 -12.16 -1.34 3.74
C HIS A 189 -12.68 -0.10 4.49
N HIS A 190 -11.91 0.98 4.58
CA HIS A 190 -12.37 2.23 5.20
C HIS A 190 -13.53 2.89 4.45
N ARG A 191 -13.57 2.73 3.12
CA ARG A 191 -14.70 3.23 2.33
C ARG A 191 -15.97 2.41 2.55
N LEU A 192 -15.86 1.10 2.69
CA LEU A 192 -16.98 0.23 3.01
C LEU A 192 -17.54 0.51 4.41
N GLU A 193 -16.68 0.79 5.39
CA GLU A 193 -17.11 1.26 6.72
C GLU A 193 -17.92 2.57 6.62
N LYS A 194 -17.45 3.55 5.85
CA LYS A 194 -18.16 4.82 5.62
C LYS A 194 -19.52 4.64 4.93
N LEU A 195 -19.73 3.53 4.25
CA LEU A 195 -21.02 3.14 3.64
C LEU A 195 -21.94 2.36 4.60
N GLY A 196 -21.51 2.16 5.86
CA GLY A 196 -22.31 1.53 6.90
C GLY A 196 -22.16 0.00 6.98
N PHE A 197 -21.21 -0.60 6.25
CA PHE A 197 -20.96 -2.03 6.41
C PHE A 197 -20.20 -2.30 7.72
N SER A 198 -20.62 -3.33 8.45
CA SER A 198 -19.88 -3.77 9.65
C SER A 198 -18.55 -4.40 9.27
N LYS A 199 -17.54 -4.25 10.16
CA LYS A 199 -16.18 -4.81 9.95
C LYS A 199 -16.22 -6.30 9.60
N THR A 200 -17.03 -7.07 10.28
CA THR A 200 -17.21 -8.51 10.02
C THR A 200 -17.72 -8.79 8.61
N ARG A 201 -18.71 -8.02 8.12
CA ARG A 201 -19.27 -8.21 6.76
C ARG A 201 -18.23 -7.86 5.69
N ILE A 202 -17.47 -6.80 5.90
CA ILE A 202 -16.37 -6.40 5.00
C ILE A 202 -15.34 -7.53 4.92
N LEU A 203 -14.91 -8.04 6.07
CA LEU A 203 -13.89 -9.09 6.16
C LEU A 203 -14.35 -10.39 5.49
N LEU A 204 -15.55 -10.85 5.78
CA LEU A 204 -16.11 -12.07 5.15
C LEU A 204 -16.28 -11.90 3.64
N GLY A 205 -16.68 -10.71 3.19
CA GLY A 205 -16.76 -10.41 1.76
C GLY A 205 -15.37 -10.49 1.07
N ILE A 206 -14.34 -9.94 1.69
CA ILE A 206 -12.97 -10.02 1.17
C ILE A 206 -12.48 -11.48 1.16
N TYR A 207 -12.73 -12.25 2.22
CA TYR A 207 -12.38 -13.67 2.27
C TYR A 207 -13.08 -14.47 1.16
N GLY A 208 -14.38 -14.19 0.92
CA GLY A 208 -15.13 -14.82 -0.17
C GLY A 208 -14.48 -14.53 -1.53
N VAL A 209 -14.11 -13.29 -1.80
CA VAL A 209 -13.41 -12.91 -3.03
C VAL A 209 -12.02 -13.58 -3.11
N CYS A 210 -11.25 -13.60 -2.01
CA CYS A 210 -9.94 -14.28 -1.98
C CYS A 210 -10.09 -15.79 -2.27
N LEU A 211 -11.12 -16.43 -1.73
CA LEU A 211 -11.39 -17.85 -2.00
C LEU A 211 -11.71 -18.08 -3.48
N VAL A 212 -12.58 -17.26 -4.08
CA VAL A 212 -12.90 -17.35 -5.52
C VAL A 212 -11.66 -17.16 -6.38
N LEU A 213 -10.83 -16.17 -6.05
CA LEU A 213 -9.56 -15.91 -6.76
C LEU A 213 -8.57 -17.07 -6.57
N SER A 214 -8.49 -17.65 -5.38
CA SER A 214 -7.65 -18.84 -5.11
C SER A 214 -8.10 -20.02 -5.95
N LEU A 215 -9.40 -20.30 -6.02
CA LEU A 215 -9.95 -21.36 -6.85
C LEU A 215 -9.72 -21.12 -8.35
N ALA A 216 -9.89 -19.88 -8.81
CA ALA A 216 -9.57 -19.50 -10.18
C ALA A 216 -8.06 -19.67 -10.47
N GLY A 217 -7.20 -19.30 -9.53
CA GLY A 217 -5.76 -19.55 -9.62
C GLY A 217 -5.42 -21.04 -9.70
N LEU A 218 -5.98 -21.86 -8.81
CA LEU A 218 -5.79 -23.31 -8.80
C LEU A 218 -6.23 -23.96 -10.11
N SER A 219 -7.33 -23.49 -10.72
CA SER A 219 -7.79 -24.02 -12.01
C SER A 219 -6.74 -23.87 -13.12
N ILE A 220 -5.87 -22.87 -13.05
CA ILE A 220 -4.77 -22.67 -14.01
C ILE A 220 -3.74 -23.80 -13.90
N ILE A 221 -3.46 -24.26 -12.67
CA ILE A 221 -2.54 -25.36 -12.42
C ILE A 221 -3.11 -26.67 -13.00
N TRP A 222 -4.37 -27.02 -12.64
CA TRP A 222 -5.02 -28.24 -13.10
C TRP A 222 -5.26 -28.28 -14.60
N SER A 223 -5.55 -27.17 -15.23
CA SER A 223 -5.78 -27.09 -16.67
C SER A 223 -4.51 -26.93 -17.50
N SER A 224 -3.33 -27.05 -16.89
CA SER A 224 -2.05 -26.80 -17.53
C SER A 224 -1.93 -25.38 -18.16
N GLY A 225 -2.70 -24.43 -17.64
CA GLY A 225 -2.70 -23.04 -18.09
C GLY A 225 -3.86 -22.67 -19.03
N ASN A 226 -4.67 -23.61 -19.49
CA ASN A 226 -5.77 -23.34 -20.43
C ASN A 226 -6.86 -22.40 -19.83
N THR A 227 -7.02 -22.38 -18.51
CA THR A 227 -7.96 -21.47 -17.81
C THR A 227 -7.35 -20.12 -17.43
N LEU A 228 -6.11 -19.81 -17.84
CA LEU A 228 -5.50 -18.50 -17.60
C LEU A 228 -6.37 -17.33 -18.06
N PRO A 229 -7.00 -17.35 -19.26
CA PRO A 229 -7.90 -16.28 -19.68
C PRO A 229 -9.09 -16.07 -18.72
N VAL A 230 -9.61 -17.16 -18.12
CA VAL A 230 -10.69 -17.10 -17.13
C VAL A 230 -10.19 -16.39 -15.85
N GLY A 231 -9.02 -16.76 -15.33
CA GLY A 231 -8.43 -16.12 -14.16
C GLY A 231 -8.18 -14.62 -14.37
N ILE A 232 -7.65 -14.26 -15.53
CA ILE A 232 -7.48 -12.84 -15.93
C ILE A 232 -8.84 -12.15 -16.06
N GLY A 233 -9.82 -12.80 -16.65
CA GLY A 233 -11.18 -12.27 -16.80
C GLY A 233 -11.85 -12.00 -15.45
N VAL A 234 -11.69 -12.90 -14.47
CA VAL A 234 -12.18 -12.72 -13.10
C VAL A 234 -11.52 -11.51 -12.43
N LEU A 235 -10.20 -11.37 -12.54
CA LEU A 235 -9.48 -10.21 -12.01
C LEU A 235 -9.93 -8.91 -12.69
N PHE A 236 -10.09 -8.92 -14.02
CA PHE A 236 -10.56 -7.78 -14.78
C PHE A 236 -11.97 -7.38 -14.37
N LEU A 237 -12.89 -8.36 -14.23
CA LEU A 237 -14.25 -8.14 -13.77
C LEU A 237 -14.25 -7.55 -12.35
N LEU A 238 -13.44 -8.09 -11.45
CA LEU A 238 -13.29 -7.56 -10.10
C LEU A 238 -12.79 -6.11 -10.14
N ALA A 239 -11.78 -5.82 -10.96
CA ALA A 239 -11.29 -4.45 -11.14
C ALA A 239 -12.38 -3.52 -11.67
N LEU A 240 -13.18 -3.95 -12.64
CA LEU A 240 -14.32 -3.17 -13.17
C LEU A 240 -15.39 -2.93 -12.10
N VAL A 241 -15.74 -3.95 -11.30
CA VAL A 241 -16.69 -3.81 -10.19
C VAL A 241 -16.19 -2.80 -9.17
N VAL A 242 -14.91 -2.90 -8.79
CA VAL A 242 -14.27 -1.94 -7.88
C VAL A 242 -14.28 -0.53 -8.48
N LEU A 243 -13.89 -0.37 -9.74
CA LEU A 243 -13.89 0.93 -10.43
C LEU A 243 -15.30 1.53 -10.53
N ARG A 244 -16.31 0.71 -10.84
CA ARG A 244 -17.69 1.17 -10.92
C ARG A 244 -18.27 1.51 -9.55
N TYR A 245 -18.04 0.67 -8.56
CA TYR A 245 -18.50 0.90 -7.19
C TYR A 245 -17.95 2.18 -6.58
N PHE A 246 -16.69 2.53 -6.87
CA PHE A 246 -16.07 3.77 -6.44
C PHE A 246 -16.45 4.99 -7.30
N HIS A 247 -17.40 4.85 -8.22
CA HIS A 247 -17.81 5.92 -9.14
C HIS A 247 -16.63 6.55 -9.92
N LEU A 248 -15.56 5.78 -10.12
CA LEU A 248 -14.42 6.23 -10.93
C LEU A 248 -14.76 6.27 -12.42
N LEU A 249 -15.80 5.52 -12.84
CA LEU A 249 -16.29 5.43 -14.22
C LEU A 249 -17.72 5.95 -14.37
N LYS A 250 -18.00 7.20 -14.01
CA LYS A 250 -19.32 7.80 -14.32
C LYS A 250 -19.46 8.21 -15.78
N SER A 251 -18.41 8.68 -16.41
CA SER A 251 -18.29 9.01 -17.85
C SER A 251 -16.83 9.16 -18.21
N TRP A 252 -16.42 8.82 -19.42
CA TRP A 252 -15.08 9.09 -19.94
C TRP A 252 -14.71 10.59 -19.85
N ALA A 253 -15.67 11.47 -20.08
CA ALA A 253 -15.50 12.90 -19.94
C ALA A 253 -15.29 13.34 -18.47
N ASP A 254 -15.93 12.65 -17.50
CA ASP A 254 -15.73 12.92 -16.07
C ASP A 254 -14.40 12.37 -15.56
N VAL A 255 -13.95 11.22 -16.08
CA VAL A 255 -12.63 10.67 -15.81
C VAL A 255 -11.55 11.63 -16.32
N ARG A 256 -11.67 12.12 -17.55
CA ARG A 256 -10.73 13.08 -18.14
C ARG A 256 -10.71 14.39 -17.34
N ARG A 257 -11.87 14.98 -17.03
CA ARG A 257 -11.98 16.18 -16.20
C ARG A 257 -11.45 15.99 -14.78
N LYS A 258 -11.63 14.79 -14.17
CA LYS A 258 -11.02 14.45 -12.90
C LYS A 258 -9.51 14.29 -13.02
N MET A 259 -9.04 13.65 -14.09
CA MET A 259 -7.62 13.48 -14.36
C MET A 259 -6.92 14.82 -14.53
N ASP A 260 -7.46 15.71 -15.35
CA ASP A 260 -6.93 17.06 -15.57
C ASP A 260 -6.90 17.88 -14.28
N ARG A 261 -7.96 17.79 -13.46
CA ARG A 261 -7.99 18.41 -12.12
C ARG A 261 -6.96 17.78 -11.17
N LEU A 262 -6.79 16.45 -11.18
CA LEU A 262 -5.82 15.75 -10.34
C LEU A 262 -4.38 16.07 -10.74
N LEU A 263 -4.10 16.14 -12.04
CA LEU A 263 -2.79 16.52 -12.57
C LEU A 263 -2.45 17.98 -12.27
N GLY A 264 -3.42 18.88 -12.38
CA GLY A 264 -3.27 20.27 -11.95
C GLY A 264 -2.96 20.41 -10.47
N ARG A 265 -3.70 19.66 -9.61
CA ARG A 265 -3.48 19.61 -8.16
C ARG A 265 -2.12 19.03 -7.77
N ARG A 266 -1.63 18.01 -8.49
CA ARG A 266 -0.31 17.43 -8.27
C ARG A 266 0.79 18.48 -8.31
N ARG A 267 0.70 19.43 -9.26
CA ARG A 267 1.68 20.53 -9.38
C ARG A 267 1.66 21.45 -8.16
N VAL A 268 0.47 21.80 -7.66
CA VAL A 268 0.33 22.68 -6.48
C VAL A 268 0.84 22.00 -5.22
N VAL A 269 0.47 20.73 -4.98
CA VAL A 269 0.94 19.98 -3.81
C VAL A 269 2.44 19.71 -3.88
N ALA A 270 2.97 19.33 -5.06
CA ALA A 270 4.40 19.15 -5.26
C ALA A 270 5.18 20.45 -5.02
N TYR A 271 4.65 21.59 -5.49
CA TYR A 271 5.23 22.90 -5.23
C TYR A 271 5.22 23.23 -3.73
N ALA A 272 4.09 23.01 -3.03
CA ALA A 272 3.99 23.26 -1.60
C ALA A 272 4.97 22.37 -0.79
N LEU A 273 5.10 21.08 -1.17
CA LEU A 273 6.08 20.18 -0.54
C LEU A 273 7.52 20.63 -0.77
N ALA A 274 7.87 21.06 -1.99
CA ALA A 274 9.19 21.61 -2.28
C ALA A 274 9.49 22.87 -1.45
N GLN A 275 8.50 23.77 -1.34
CA GLN A 275 8.63 24.97 -0.51
C GLN A 275 8.76 24.63 0.99
N ALA A 276 8.03 23.63 1.47
CA ALA A 276 8.16 23.15 2.85
C ALA A 276 9.56 22.59 3.13
N GLN A 277 10.14 21.81 2.20
CA GLN A 277 11.51 21.29 2.34
C GLN A 277 12.54 22.43 2.40
N VAL A 278 12.41 23.45 1.57
CA VAL A 278 13.28 24.63 1.62
C VAL A 278 13.14 25.34 2.97
N LEU A 279 11.92 25.54 3.45
CA LEU A 279 11.67 26.16 4.74
C LEU A 279 12.23 25.35 5.93
N GLU A 280 12.24 24.01 5.85
CA GLU A 280 12.89 23.18 6.87
C GLU A 280 14.40 23.44 6.97
N LEU A 281 15.06 23.74 5.85
CA LEU A 281 16.48 24.14 5.83
C LEU A 281 16.64 25.58 6.34
N GLU A 282 15.70 26.48 5.99
CA GLU A 282 15.72 27.87 6.48
C GLU A 282 15.54 27.92 8.01
N VAL A 283 14.76 27.02 8.61
CA VAL A 283 14.70 26.90 10.08
C VAL A 283 16.10 26.72 10.68
N GLU A 284 17.00 25.97 10.03
CA GLU A 284 18.37 25.76 10.50
C GLU A 284 19.30 26.94 10.20
N ARG A 285 19.06 27.64 9.10
CA ARG A 285 19.88 28.77 8.62
C ARG A 285 19.62 30.07 9.36
N CYS A 286 18.36 30.43 9.62
CA CYS A 286 17.97 31.69 10.23
C CYS A 286 18.54 31.83 11.64
N VAL A 287 19.01 33.04 11.95
CA VAL A 287 19.56 33.38 13.28
C VAL A 287 18.45 33.73 14.27
N SER A 288 17.37 34.33 13.81
CA SER A 288 16.26 34.75 14.65
C SER A 288 14.91 34.19 14.17
N ALA A 289 13.95 34.09 15.10
CA ALA A 289 12.59 33.72 14.80
C ALA A 289 11.94 34.73 13.84
N GLN A 290 12.20 36.02 14.02
CA GLN A 290 11.62 37.09 13.17
C GLN A 290 12.05 36.94 11.71
N GLU A 291 13.34 36.66 11.45
CA GLU A 291 13.85 36.39 10.12
C GLU A 291 13.16 35.20 9.48
N PHE A 292 13.04 34.09 10.21
CA PHE A 292 12.37 32.89 9.73
C PHE A 292 10.88 33.14 9.41
N TRP A 293 10.16 33.79 10.31
CA TRP A 293 8.72 34.03 10.09
C TRP A 293 8.44 34.95 8.91
N ALA A 294 9.31 35.91 8.62
CA ALA A 294 9.20 36.74 7.42
C ALA A 294 9.38 35.92 6.13
N ILE A 295 10.37 35.03 6.08
CA ILE A 295 10.58 34.12 4.94
C ILE A 295 9.39 33.16 4.81
N PHE A 296 8.93 32.63 5.92
CA PHE A 296 7.80 31.70 5.97
C PHE A 296 6.53 32.35 5.43
N GLU A 297 6.17 33.55 5.89
CA GLU A 297 5.01 34.29 5.44
C GLU A 297 5.06 34.61 3.94
N HIS A 298 6.21 35.05 3.44
CA HIS A 298 6.42 35.26 2.01
C HIS A 298 6.20 33.96 1.22
N THR A 299 6.70 32.83 1.72
CA THR A 299 6.59 31.54 1.05
C THR A 299 5.16 31.03 1.03
N ILE A 300 4.42 31.10 2.12
CA ILE A 300 3.02 30.64 2.15
C ILE A 300 2.11 31.50 1.25
N ARG A 301 2.37 32.80 1.14
CA ARG A 301 1.67 33.68 0.18
C ARG A 301 1.92 33.23 -1.26
N ARG A 302 3.14 32.84 -1.62
CA ARG A 302 3.47 32.31 -2.96
C ARG A 302 2.77 30.99 -3.25
N VAL A 303 2.49 30.16 -2.26
CA VAL A 303 1.71 28.93 -2.39
C VAL A 303 0.22 29.22 -2.59
N GLY A 304 -0.23 30.43 -2.21
CA GLY A 304 -1.58 30.93 -2.45
C GLY A 304 -2.41 31.18 -1.21
N PHE A 305 -1.83 31.09 0.00
CA PHE A 305 -2.49 31.51 1.23
C PHE A 305 -2.56 33.06 1.29
N VAL A 306 -3.55 33.55 2.01
CA VAL A 306 -3.85 34.97 2.14
C VAL A 306 -3.85 35.39 3.61
N GLU A 307 -3.76 36.68 3.88
CA GLU A 307 -3.97 37.21 5.23
C GLU A 307 -5.45 37.19 5.63
N LYS A 308 -5.70 37.17 6.91
CA LYS A 308 -7.05 37.21 7.46
C LYS A 308 -7.76 38.51 7.04
N GLY A 309 -8.93 38.39 6.39
CA GLY A 309 -9.70 39.52 5.91
C GLY A 309 -9.29 40.10 4.55
N GLU A 310 -8.28 39.54 3.88
CA GLU A 310 -7.82 40.00 2.56
C GLU A 310 -8.79 39.60 1.43
N VAL A 311 -9.65 38.59 1.66
CA VAL A 311 -10.62 38.07 0.68
C VAL A 311 -11.98 37.88 1.35
N GLU A 312 -13.08 38.34 0.72
CA GLU A 312 -14.46 38.24 1.24
C GLU A 312 -14.90 36.79 1.59
N ASN A 313 -14.41 35.79 0.87
CA ASN A 313 -14.73 34.39 1.06
C ASN A 313 -13.45 33.59 1.35
N GLU A 314 -12.95 33.65 2.57
CA GLU A 314 -11.80 32.90 3.02
C GLU A 314 -12.20 31.63 3.79
N VAL A 315 -11.30 30.63 3.77
CA VAL A 315 -11.39 29.43 4.59
C VAL A 315 -10.26 29.47 5.60
N THR A 316 -10.59 29.38 6.88
CA THR A 316 -9.61 29.24 7.95
C THR A 316 -9.25 27.77 8.14
N LEU A 317 -7.97 27.48 8.12
CA LEU A 317 -7.40 26.14 8.24
C LEU A 317 -6.59 26.07 9.53
N GLU A 318 -6.73 24.98 10.28
CA GLU A 318 -5.97 24.76 11.50
C GLU A 318 -4.96 23.65 11.31
N VAL A 319 -3.67 23.94 11.52
CA VAL A 319 -2.60 22.95 11.57
C VAL A 319 -2.18 22.74 13.01
N ARG A 320 -2.39 21.53 13.55
CA ARG A 320 -2.07 21.16 14.95
C ARG A 320 -0.83 20.28 14.99
N TYR A 321 0.00 20.52 16.00
CA TYR A 321 1.14 19.68 16.33
C TYR A 321 1.19 19.43 17.83
N ASN A 322 1.18 18.17 18.25
CA ASN A 322 1.37 17.67 19.63
C ASN A 322 0.72 18.51 20.76
N GLY A 323 -0.55 18.85 20.63
CA GLY A 323 -1.29 19.56 21.69
C GLY A 323 -0.99 21.06 21.80
N SER A 324 -0.18 21.63 20.91
CA SER A 324 0.09 23.08 20.84
C SER A 324 -1.11 23.87 20.30
N THR A 325 -1.13 25.18 20.57
CA THR A 325 -2.08 26.12 19.93
C THR A 325 -2.08 25.91 18.43
N PRO A 326 -3.26 25.74 17.80
CA PRO A 326 -3.34 25.51 16.36
C PRO A 326 -2.85 26.73 15.60
N TRP A 327 -2.01 26.48 14.60
CA TRP A 327 -1.64 27.53 13.68
C TRP A 327 -2.72 27.72 12.63
N ARG A 328 -3.12 28.98 12.37
CA ARG A 328 -4.21 29.29 11.47
C ARG A 328 -3.69 29.87 10.17
N LEU A 329 -4.09 29.25 9.07
CA LEU A 329 -3.86 29.72 7.71
C LEU A 329 -5.17 30.08 7.06
N HIS A 330 -5.16 31.12 6.25
CA HIS A 330 -6.33 31.59 5.51
C HIS A 330 -6.12 31.34 4.01
N ALA A 331 -7.15 30.87 3.33
CA ALA A 331 -7.07 30.55 1.90
C ALA A 331 -8.34 30.99 1.15
N PRO A 332 -8.23 31.48 -0.09
CA PRO A 332 -9.37 31.92 -0.87
C PRO A 332 -10.24 30.73 -1.30
N ARG A 333 -11.53 30.76 -0.93
CA ARG A 333 -12.49 29.69 -1.29
C ARG A 333 -12.70 29.56 -2.79
N ALA A 334 -12.50 30.62 -3.53
CA ALA A 334 -12.64 30.64 -4.99
C ALA A 334 -11.57 29.78 -5.71
N LYS A 335 -10.41 29.54 -5.09
CA LYS A 335 -9.28 28.78 -5.69
C LYS A 335 -9.19 27.31 -5.27
N GLY A 336 -10.03 26.85 -4.32
CA GLY A 336 -10.02 25.46 -3.87
C GLY A 336 -11.01 25.15 -2.76
N THR A 337 -11.30 23.86 -2.54
CA THR A 337 -12.16 23.41 -1.43
C THR A 337 -11.40 23.46 -0.10
N THR A 338 -12.12 23.52 1.02
CA THR A 338 -11.53 23.45 2.38
C THR A 338 -10.60 22.26 2.56
N VAL A 339 -11.01 21.08 2.05
CA VAL A 339 -10.23 19.84 2.12
C VAL A 339 -8.92 19.93 1.32
N GLU A 340 -8.93 20.64 0.20
CA GLU A 340 -7.75 20.84 -0.64
C GLU A 340 -6.73 21.75 0.04
N TRP A 341 -7.20 22.85 0.54
CA TRP A 341 -6.36 23.81 1.26
C TRP A 341 -5.80 23.23 2.56
N GLN A 342 -6.61 22.44 3.29
CA GLN A 342 -6.14 21.74 4.48
C GLN A 342 -4.96 20.80 4.15
N ARG A 343 -5.03 20.08 3.03
CA ARG A 343 -3.95 19.21 2.57
C ARG A 343 -2.67 19.96 2.23
N ILE A 344 -2.80 21.13 1.60
CA ILE A 344 -1.65 22.01 1.30
C ILE A 344 -1.04 22.55 2.59
N ALA A 345 -1.88 22.96 3.55
CA ALA A 345 -1.44 23.43 4.86
C ALA A 345 -0.67 22.35 5.64
N GLU A 346 -1.12 21.09 5.57
CA GLU A 346 -0.45 19.96 6.23
C GLU A 346 0.96 19.68 5.69
N CYS A 347 1.29 20.09 4.45
CA CYS A 347 2.65 20.01 3.92
C CYS A 347 3.65 20.81 4.76
N PHE A 348 3.22 21.88 5.42
CA PHE A 348 4.04 22.74 6.25
C PHE A 348 4.11 22.32 7.72
N ARG A 349 3.37 21.27 8.11
CA ARG A 349 3.36 20.75 9.48
C ARG A 349 4.74 20.39 10.03
N PRO A 350 5.65 19.73 9.27
CA PRO A 350 7.00 19.43 9.74
C PRO A 350 7.83 20.71 9.99
N VAL A 351 7.72 21.70 9.09
CA VAL A 351 8.39 23.00 9.20
C VAL A 351 7.99 23.71 10.49
N PHE A 352 6.68 23.78 10.73
CA PHE A 352 6.13 24.40 11.92
C PHE A 352 6.57 23.72 13.22
N ALA A 353 6.58 22.38 13.21
CA ALA A 353 7.07 21.58 14.33
C ALA A 353 8.54 21.88 14.65
N LYS A 354 9.38 21.94 13.61
CA LYS A 354 10.81 22.21 13.74
C LYS A 354 11.08 23.65 14.20
N ALA A 355 10.37 24.63 13.65
CA ALA A 355 10.47 26.02 14.04
C ALA A 355 10.11 26.25 15.52
N LYS A 356 9.01 25.67 16.00
CA LYS A 356 8.60 25.74 17.42
C LYS A 356 9.57 25.01 18.36
N THR A 357 10.25 23.98 17.90
CA THR A 357 11.29 23.32 18.70
C THR A 357 12.53 24.20 18.84
N ARG A 358 12.84 24.98 17.80
CA ARG A 358 14.03 25.86 17.82
C ARG A 358 13.76 27.17 18.54
N TRP A 359 12.57 27.72 18.39
CA TRP A 359 12.15 28.99 19.02
C TRP A 359 10.84 28.73 19.79
N PRO A 360 10.92 28.15 21.00
CA PRO A 360 9.76 28.01 21.88
C PRO A 360 9.33 29.39 22.36
N GLU A 361 8.06 29.78 22.14
CA GLU A 361 7.40 30.91 22.77
C GLU A 361 6.93 30.54 24.16
#